data_bf1051e5babd40c0626fd0d92d72fabb
#
_entry.id   bf1051e5babd40c0626fd0d92d72fabb
#
_cell.length_a   1.000
_cell.length_b   1.000
_cell.length_c   1.000
_cell.angle_alpha   90.00
_cell.angle_beta   90.00
_cell.angle_gamma   90.00
#
_symmetry.space_group_name_H-M   'P 1'
#
loop_
_entity.id
_entity.type
_entity.pdbx_description
1 polymer ?
#
loop_
_entity_poly.entity_id
_entity_poly.type
_entity_poly.pdbx_seq_one_letter_code
_entity_poly.pdbx_strand_id
1 'polypeptide(L)'
;MMITIKSGREIELMRQAGRIAAGARSIGRQAVQSGLTTGQIDREIHNYIVSEGAVPSCLGFEGFPAATCISVNDEVIHGIPGKRIVHDGDIVSIDLCATWKGYVGDCAGTYACGSVSPEAERLMATARKAFFEGLKFAKAGYRIHDISGAVQDCVEAEGFSVVRDFV
;
A
#
# COMPACT_ATOMS: atom_id res chain seq x y z
N MET A 1 17.74 -0.08 -20.59
CA MET A 1 16.97 -1.12 -19.86
C MET A 1 16.03 -1.77 -20.87
N MET A 2 16.00 -3.09 -20.98
CA MET A 2 15.16 -3.79 -21.95
C MET A 2 13.79 -4.07 -21.31
N ILE A 3 12.70 -3.70 -22.01
CA ILE A 3 11.34 -4.04 -21.56
C ILE A 3 11.12 -5.54 -21.82
N THR A 4 10.77 -6.28 -20.76
CA THR A 4 10.44 -7.70 -20.85
C THR A 4 8.93 -7.92 -20.80
N ILE A 5 8.41 -8.67 -21.77
CA ILE A 5 6.98 -9.06 -21.78
C ILE A 5 6.85 -10.39 -21.03
N LYS A 6 5.93 -10.43 -20.07
CA LYS A 6 5.70 -11.62 -19.24
C LYS A 6 4.89 -12.68 -19.99
N SER A 7 5.34 -13.92 -19.88
CA SER A 7 4.58 -15.10 -20.36
C SER A 7 3.34 -15.35 -19.50
N GLY A 8 2.40 -16.15 -20.01
CA GLY A 8 1.19 -16.53 -19.25
C GLY A 8 1.50 -17.21 -17.91
N ARG A 9 2.58 -18.02 -17.86
CA ARG A 9 3.05 -18.67 -16.62
C ARG A 9 3.55 -17.64 -15.61
N GLU A 10 4.32 -16.65 -16.05
CA GLU A 10 4.84 -15.59 -15.19
C GLU A 10 3.71 -14.69 -14.65
N ILE A 11 2.71 -14.40 -15.50
CA ILE A 11 1.51 -13.64 -15.07
C ILE A 11 0.76 -14.39 -13.96
N GLU A 12 0.65 -15.72 -14.02
CA GLU A 12 0.00 -16.49 -12.97
C GLU A 12 0.81 -16.49 -11.66
N LEU A 13 2.15 -16.52 -11.73
CA LEU A 13 3.01 -16.35 -10.55
C LEU A 13 2.85 -14.96 -9.93
N MET A 14 2.82 -13.92 -10.77
CA MET A 14 2.57 -12.54 -10.32
C MET A 14 1.17 -12.40 -9.69
N ARG A 15 0.16 -13.04 -10.28
CA ARG A 15 -1.21 -13.05 -9.74
C ARG A 15 -1.26 -13.68 -8.34
N GLN A 16 -0.52 -14.78 -8.13
CA GLN A 16 -0.46 -15.42 -6.81
C GLN A 16 0.27 -14.54 -5.80
N ALA A 17 1.41 -13.91 -6.17
CA ALA A 17 2.09 -12.95 -5.32
C ALA A 17 1.16 -11.76 -4.93
N GLY A 18 0.41 -11.24 -5.90
CA GLY A 18 -0.58 -10.18 -5.67
C GLY A 18 -1.72 -10.60 -4.74
N ARG A 19 -2.19 -11.87 -4.81
CA ARG A 19 -3.20 -12.39 -3.87
C ARG A 19 -2.67 -12.45 -2.44
N ILE A 20 -1.42 -12.89 -2.28
CA ILE A 20 -0.77 -12.92 -0.95
C ILE A 20 -0.63 -11.50 -0.40
N ALA A 21 -0.14 -10.56 -1.20
CA ALA A 21 -0.03 -9.17 -0.78
C ALA A 21 -1.40 -8.59 -0.39
N ALA A 22 -2.45 -8.83 -1.18
CA ALA A 22 -3.81 -8.38 -0.87
C ALA A 22 -4.36 -9.01 0.42
N GLY A 23 -4.09 -10.29 0.68
CA GLY A 23 -4.42 -10.98 1.92
C GLY A 23 -3.69 -10.36 3.12
N ALA A 24 -2.38 -10.13 2.99
CA ALA A 24 -1.56 -9.49 4.00
C ALA A 24 -2.07 -8.08 4.36
N ARG A 25 -2.45 -7.29 3.35
CA ARG A 25 -3.08 -5.98 3.55
C ARG A 25 -4.41 -6.09 4.28
N SER A 26 -5.20 -7.14 4.02
CA SER A 26 -6.46 -7.37 4.73
C SER A 26 -6.24 -7.69 6.21
N ILE A 27 -5.19 -8.45 6.55
CA ILE A 27 -4.75 -8.68 7.93
C ILE A 27 -4.34 -7.37 8.58
N GLY A 28 -3.52 -6.56 7.91
CA GLY A 28 -3.13 -5.23 8.39
C GLY A 28 -4.33 -4.33 8.68
N ARG A 29 -5.32 -4.30 7.78
CA ARG A 29 -6.58 -3.57 8.00
C ARG A 29 -7.28 -3.98 9.29
N GLN A 30 -7.36 -5.28 9.56
CA GLN A 30 -8.03 -5.80 10.76
C GLN A 30 -7.24 -5.49 12.03
N ALA A 31 -5.92 -5.38 11.92
CA ALA A 31 -5.02 -5.04 13.01
C ALA A 31 -4.95 -3.53 13.31
N VAL A 32 -5.51 -2.65 12.48
CA VAL A 32 -5.62 -1.21 12.79
C VAL A 32 -6.66 -1.01 13.87
N GLN A 33 -6.20 -1.05 15.12
CA GLN A 33 -7.03 -0.89 16.32
C GLN A 33 -6.31 0.00 17.32
N SER A 34 -7.08 0.84 18.04
CA SER A 34 -6.56 1.69 19.10
C SER A 34 -5.85 0.89 20.18
N GLY A 35 -4.69 1.34 20.60
CA GLY A 35 -3.86 0.68 21.62
C GLY A 35 -2.82 -0.28 21.08
N LEU A 36 -2.90 -0.70 19.81
CA LEU A 36 -1.84 -1.49 19.18
C LEU A 36 -0.70 -0.58 18.71
N THR A 37 0.52 -1.11 18.74
CA THR A 37 1.68 -0.42 18.14
C THR A 37 1.79 -0.76 16.66
N THR A 38 2.39 0.14 15.88
CA THR A 38 2.68 -0.12 14.46
C THR A 38 3.56 -1.36 14.27
N GLY A 39 4.47 -1.65 15.21
CA GLY A 39 5.27 -2.89 15.20
C GLY A 39 4.47 -4.16 15.49
N GLN A 40 3.36 -4.09 16.23
CA GLN A 40 2.45 -5.23 16.40
C GLN A 40 1.67 -5.50 15.11
N ILE A 41 1.19 -4.45 14.45
CA ILE A 41 0.51 -4.55 13.14
C ILE A 41 1.46 -5.15 12.09
N ASP A 42 2.69 -4.67 12.00
CA ASP A 42 3.73 -5.22 11.11
C ASP A 42 3.96 -6.71 11.35
N ARG A 43 4.01 -7.14 12.61
CA ARG A 43 4.21 -8.55 12.98
C ARG A 43 3.09 -9.45 12.49
N GLU A 44 1.83 -9.02 12.60
CA GLU A 44 0.69 -9.79 12.10
C GLU A 44 0.77 -9.97 10.57
N ILE A 45 1.12 -8.89 9.88
CA ILE A 45 1.31 -8.91 8.42
C ILE A 45 2.47 -9.83 8.04
N HIS A 46 3.62 -9.69 8.70
CA HIS A 46 4.78 -10.55 8.50
C HIS A 46 4.42 -12.03 8.65
N ASN A 47 3.76 -12.38 9.76
CA ASN A 47 3.37 -13.76 10.04
C ASN A 47 2.45 -14.33 8.97
N TYR A 48 1.49 -13.54 8.48
CA TYR A 48 0.62 -13.95 7.39
C TYR A 48 1.41 -14.22 6.11
N ILE A 49 2.29 -13.29 5.68
CA ILE A 49 3.09 -13.46 4.45
C ILE A 49 3.92 -14.75 4.54
N VAL A 50 4.57 -15.00 5.67
CA VAL A 50 5.39 -16.20 5.88
C VAL A 50 4.52 -17.47 5.89
N SER A 51 3.33 -17.43 6.48
CA SER A 51 2.40 -18.57 6.49
C SER A 51 1.91 -18.98 5.11
N GLU A 52 1.85 -18.03 4.15
CA GLU A 52 1.53 -18.28 2.75
C GLU A 52 2.73 -18.80 1.93
N GLY A 53 3.88 -19.05 2.57
CA GLY A 53 5.11 -19.48 1.92
C GLY A 53 5.79 -18.41 1.08
N ALA A 54 5.50 -17.15 1.36
CA ALA A 54 6.08 -15.98 0.72
C ALA A 54 7.11 -15.27 1.64
N VAL A 55 7.84 -14.33 1.08
CA VAL A 55 8.82 -13.52 1.80
C VAL A 55 8.37 -12.06 1.82
N PRO A 56 8.35 -11.38 2.98
CA PRO A 56 8.13 -9.93 3.05
C PRO A 56 9.26 -9.21 2.33
N SER A 57 8.99 -8.58 1.19
CA SER A 57 10.03 -8.04 0.31
C SER A 57 10.67 -6.76 0.86
N CYS A 58 9.97 -6.02 1.69
CA CYS A 58 10.49 -4.79 2.31
C CYS A 58 11.59 -5.10 3.34
N LEU A 59 11.47 -6.25 4.06
CA LEU A 59 12.40 -6.60 5.12
C LEU A 59 13.81 -6.84 4.58
N GLY A 60 14.74 -6.00 4.97
CA GLY A 60 16.15 -6.04 4.54
C GLY A 60 16.42 -5.32 3.22
N PHE A 61 15.40 -4.86 2.49
CA PHE A 61 15.59 -4.10 1.27
C PHE A 61 16.24 -2.75 1.61
N GLU A 62 17.44 -2.50 1.06
CA GLU A 62 18.26 -1.30 1.37
C GLU A 62 18.43 -1.04 2.87
N GLY A 63 18.39 -2.09 3.70
CA GLY A 63 18.51 -2.00 5.15
C GLY A 63 17.20 -1.68 5.88
N PHE A 64 16.04 -1.68 5.21
CA PHE A 64 14.75 -1.44 5.85
C PHE A 64 14.44 -2.51 6.90
N PRO A 65 14.08 -2.14 8.16
CA PRO A 65 14.09 -3.09 9.27
C PRO A 65 12.79 -3.87 9.49
N ALA A 66 11.74 -3.65 8.68
CA ALA A 66 10.40 -4.17 8.91
C ALA A 66 9.81 -4.86 7.66
N ALA A 67 8.74 -5.61 7.84
CA ALA A 67 8.05 -6.30 6.75
C ALA A 67 7.18 -5.38 5.91
N THR A 68 6.77 -4.24 6.48
CA THR A 68 5.84 -3.27 5.86
C THR A 68 6.28 -1.85 6.17
N CYS A 69 5.81 -0.88 5.38
CA CYS A 69 5.80 0.51 5.76
C CYS A 69 4.45 0.83 6.42
N ILE A 70 4.47 1.47 7.59
CA ILE A 70 3.27 1.90 8.29
C ILE A 70 3.41 3.39 8.63
N SER A 71 2.69 4.21 7.91
CA SER A 71 2.70 5.68 8.05
C SER A 71 1.41 6.14 8.70
N VAL A 72 1.51 6.96 9.76
CA VAL A 72 0.35 7.39 10.55
C VAL A 72 0.17 8.88 10.42
N ASN A 73 -1.03 9.33 10.05
CA ASN A 73 -1.44 10.73 9.90
C ASN A 73 -0.54 11.48 8.89
N ASP A 74 0.29 12.42 9.33
CA ASP A 74 1.11 13.30 8.49
C ASP A 74 2.39 12.63 7.95
N GLU A 75 2.66 11.38 8.32
CA GLU A 75 3.74 10.61 7.69
C GLU A 75 3.37 10.29 6.24
N VAL A 76 4.14 10.84 5.29
CA VAL A 76 3.80 10.76 3.87
C VAL A 76 3.89 9.32 3.37
N ILE A 77 5.05 8.66 3.57
CA ILE A 77 5.33 7.28 3.13
C ILE A 77 6.52 6.71 3.91
N HIS A 78 6.78 5.42 3.78
CA HIS A 78 7.93 4.71 4.33
C HIS A 78 8.06 4.78 5.86
N GLY A 79 6.97 5.01 6.60
CA GLY A 79 6.97 4.97 8.05
C GLY A 79 7.50 3.62 8.57
N ILE A 80 8.50 3.67 9.47
CA ILE A 80 9.12 2.46 10.04
C ILE A 80 8.27 1.97 11.21
N PRO A 81 7.70 0.75 11.14
CA PRO A 81 6.95 0.18 12.25
C PRO A 81 7.77 0.06 13.54
N GLY A 82 7.17 0.41 14.67
CA GLY A 82 7.87 0.42 15.94
C GLY A 82 6.96 0.53 17.16
N LYS A 83 7.38 1.34 18.12
CA LYS A 83 6.67 1.52 19.40
C LYS A 83 5.53 2.54 19.34
N ARG A 84 5.29 3.21 18.22
CA ARG A 84 4.19 4.16 18.06
C ARG A 84 2.86 3.45 18.26
N ILE A 85 2.07 3.93 19.20
CA ILE A 85 0.73 3.44 19.47
C ILE A 85 -0.24 4.12 18.52
N VAL A 86 -1.15 3.36 17.93
CA VAL A 86 -2.26 3.86 17.13
C VAL A 86 -3.41 4.25 18.06
N HIS A 87 -4.02 5.40 17.81
CA HIS A 87 -5.11 5.94 18.61
C HIS A 87 -6.40 6.07 17.80
N ASP A 88 -7.51 6.15 18.50
CA ASP A 88 -8.78 6.52 17.88
C ASP A 88 -8.66 7.90 17.21
N GLY A 89 -9.11 8.01 15.97
CA GLY A 89 -8.95 9.22 15.15
C GLY A 89 -7.75 9.20 14.19
N ASP A 90 -6.81 8.25 14.33
CA ASP A 90 -5.68 8.13 13.41
C ASP A 90 -6.11 7.54 12.06
N ILE A 91 -5.48 8.00 10.99
CA ILE A 91 -5.44 7.31 9.70
C ILE A 91 -4.11 6.58 9.56
N VAL A 92 -4.14 5.32 9.16
CA VAL A 92 -2.96 4.45 9.09
C VAL A 92 -2.81 3.92 7.68
N SER A 93 -1.75 4.34 6.99
CA SER A 93 -1.37 3.84 5.68
C SER A 93 -0.43 2.65 5.84
N ILE A 94 -0.83 1.52 5.29
CA ILE A 94 -0.05 0.28 5.26
C ILE A 94 0.35 0.01 3.83
N ASP A 95 1.65 -0.11 3.59
CA ASP A 95 2.24 -0.42 2.30
C ASP A 95 3.17 -1.62 2.44
N LEU A 96 2.98 -2.62 1.58
CA LEU A 96 3.67 -3.90 1.70
C LEU A 96 3.90 -4.61 0.37
N CYS A 97 4.98 -5.36 0.33
CA CYS A 97 5.31 -6.22 -0.78
C CYS A 97 5.52 -7.66 -0.30
N ALA A 98 5.07 -8.63 -1.10
CA ALA A 98 5.28 -10.05 -0.86
C ALA A 98 5.90 -10.73 -2.08
N THR A 99 7.04 -11.39 -1.88
CA THR A 99 7.71 -12.17 -2.92
C THR A 99 7.30 -13.64 -2.84
N TRP A 100 6.74 -14.17 -3.92
CA TRP A 100 6.40 -15.58 -4.05
C TRP A 100 7.00 -16.16 -5.33
N LYS A 101 7.83 -17.19 -5.19
CA LYS A 101 8.54 -17.86 -6.31
C LYS A 101 9.25 -16.89 -7.27
N GLY A 102 9.88 -15.83 -6.71
CA GLY A 102 10.65 -14.85 -7.47
C GLY A 102 9.82 -13.72 -8.11
N TYR A 103 8.51 -13.67 -7.88
CA TYR A 103 7.64 -12.59 -8.34
C TYR A 103 7.07 -11.82 -7.15
N VAL A 104 6.94 -10.50 -7.30
CA VAL A 104 6.50 -9.59 -6.25
C VAL A 104 5.06 -9.17 -6.49
N GLY A 105 4.25 -9.25 -5.44
CA GLY A 105 2.98 -8.56 -5.33
C GLY A 105 3.15 -7.36 -4.40
N ASP A 106 2.59 -6.24 -4.78
CA ASP A 106 2.69 -4.96 -4.09
C ASP A 106 1.29 -4.37 -3.91
N CYS A 107 0.99 -3.87 -2.73
CA CYS A 107 -0.26 -3.17 -2.49
C CYS A 107 -0.21 -2.29 -1.24
N ALA A 108 -0.95 -1.18 -1.30
CA ALA A 108 -1.11 -0.27 -0.18
C ALA A 108 -2.60 -0.02 0.13
N GLY A 109 -2.85 0.56 1.31
CA GLY A 109 -4.17 1.02 1.70
C GLY A 109 -4.13 1.81 2.99
N THR A 110 -4.99 2.83 3.09
CA THR A 110 -5.15 3.65 4.29
C THR A 110 -6.44 3.30 5.01
N TYR A 111 -6.38 3.19 6.32
CA TYR A 111 -7.48 2.75 7.18
C TYR A 111 -7.65 3.68 8.36
N ALA A 112 -8.89 3.99 8.68
CA ALA A 112 -9.25 4.72 9.89
C ALA A 112 -9.12 3.82 11.12
N CYS A 113 -8.56 4.34 12.20
CA CYS A 113 -8.66 3.75 13.53
C CYS A 113 -9.81 4.43 14.27
N GLY A 114 -10.89 3.70 14.49
CA GLY A 114 -12.09 4.26 15.11
C GLY A 114 -12.75 5.37 14.26
N SER A 115 -13.14 6.47 14.92
CA SER A 115 -13.82 7.60 14.27
C SER A 115 -12.80 8.67 13.88
N VAL A 116 -12.68 8.95 12.59
CA VAL A 116 -11.80 9.99 12.05
C VAL A 116 -12.57 11.24 11.66
N SER A 117 -11.87 12.34 11.38
CA SER A 117 -12.49 13.58 10.93
C SER A 117 -13.16 13.41 9.55
N PRO A 118 -14.21 14.19 9.23
CA PRO A 118 -14.82 14.19 7.90
C PRO A 118 -13.82 14.52 6.78
N GLU A 119 -12.81 15.33 7.07
CA GLU A 119 -11.74 15.65 6.13
C GLU A 119 -10.85 14.42 5.85
N ALA A 120 -10.47 13.67 6.88
CA ALA A 120 -9.71 12.43 6.73
C ALA A 120 -10.50 11.36 5.96
N GLU A 121 -11.80 11.21 6.23
CA GLU A 121 -12.67 10.31 5.46
C GLU A 121 -12.71 10.71 3.99
N ARG A 122 -12.88 12.01 3.70
CA ARG A 122 -12.90 12.53 2.34
C ARG A 122 -11.56 12.31 1.64
N LEU A 123 -10.44 12.54 2.33
CA LEU A 123 -9.08 12.30 1.80
C LEU A 123 -8.90 10.82 1.40
N MET A 124 -9.22 9.90 2.29
CA MET A 124 -9.11 8.45 2.02
C MET A 124 -10.01 8.03 0.86
N ALA A 125 -11.24 8.55 0.81
CA ALA A 125 -12.18 8.26 -0.29
C ALA A 125 -11.68 8.81 -1.62
N THR A 126 -11.12 10.02 -1.63
CA THR A 126 -10.54 10.67 -2.81
C THR A 126 -9.32 9.91 -3.31
N ALA A 127 -8.39 9.52 -2.44
CA ALA A 127 -7.23 8.72 -2.81
C ALA A 127 -7.63 7.38 -3.45
N ARG A 128 -8.60 6.70 -2.85
CA ARG A 128 -9.16 5.48 -3.42
C ARG A 128 -9.81 5.70 -4.80
N LYS A 129 -10.62 6.76 -4.95
CA LYS A 129 -11.25 7.12 -6.23
C LYS A 129 -10.19 7.39 -7.29
N ALA A 130 -9.17 8.19 -6.96
CA ALA A 130 -8.09 8.55 -7.86
C ALA A 130 -7.31 7.33 -8.38
N PHE A 131 -7.06 6.33 -7.53
CA PHE A 131 -6.47 5.07 -7.96
C PHE A 131 -7.29 4.40 -9.09
N PHE A 132 -8.60 4.29 -8.93
CA PHE A 132 -9.46 3.68 -9.95
C PHE A 132 -9.61 4.54 -11.20
N GLU A 133 -9.55 5.87 -11.08
CA GLU A 133 -9.50 6.76 -12.24
C GLU A 133 -8.21 6.53 -13.05
N GLY A 134 -7.05 6.51 -12.40
CA GLY A 134 -5.78 6.20 -13.04
C GLY A 134 -5.76 4.80 -13.69
N LEU A 135 -6.33 3.79 -13.02
CA LEU A 135 -6.36 2.41 -13.52
C LEU A 135 -7.09 2.28 -14.87
N LYS A 136 -8.00 3.16 -15.22
CA LYS A 136 -8.68 3.18 -16.52
C LYS A 136 -7.70 3.34 -17.69
N PHE A 137 -6.55 3.97 -17.43
CA PHE A 137 -5.48 4.22 -18.41
C PHE A 137 -4.37 3.18 -18.38
N ALA A 138 -4.38 2.22 -17.44
CA ALA A 138 -3.38 1.16 -17.34
C ALA A 138 -3.61 0.05 -18.40
N LYS A 139 -3.59 0.42 -19.67
CA LYS A 139 -3.82 -0.46 -20.82
C LYS A 139 -3.05 0.01 -22.07
N ALA A 140 -2.94 -0.87 -23.06
CA ALA A 140 -2.28 -0.54 -24.33
C ALA A 140 -2.89 0.71 -24.99
N GLY A 141 -2.04 1.54 -25.56
CA GLY A 141 -2.40 2.80 -26.22
C GLY A 141 -2.25 4.05 -25.35
N TYR A 142 -2.02 3.86 -24.05
CA TYR A 142 -1.78 4.95 -23.09
C TYR A 142 -0.34 4.95 -22.57
N ARG A 143 0.06 6.07 -21.99
CA ARG A 143 1.39 6.29 -21.39
C ARG A 143 1.27 6.36 -19.87
N ILE A 144 2.39 6.22 -19.16
CA ILE A 144 2.41 6.29 -17.70
C ILE A 144 1.87 7.63 -17.19
N HIS A 145 2.18 8.75 -17.88
CA HIS A 145 1.68 10.06 -17.45
C HIS A 145 0.16 10.24 -17.68
N ASP A 146 -0.49 9.44 -18.53
CA ASP A 146 -1.95 9.46 -18.62
C ASP A 146 -2.58 8.91 -17.33
N ILE A 147 -1.93 7.91 -16.71
CA ILE A 147 -2.31 7.40 -15.38
C ILE A 147 -2.10 8.48 -14.33
N SER A 148 -0.90 9.09 -14.30
CA SER A 148 -0.54 10.11 -13.31
C SER A 148 -1.44 11.35 -13.43
N GLY A 149 -1.72 11.80 -14.66
CA GLY A 149 -2.61 12.92 -14.93
C GLY A 149 -4.03 12.66 -14.43
N ALA A 150 -4.60 11.47 -14.71
CA ALA A 150 -5.94 11.13 -14.24
C ALA A 150 -6.03 11.05 -12.70
N VAL A 151 -4.97 10.57 -12.04
CA VAL A 151 -4.87 10.59 -10.57
C VAL A 151 -4.83 12.03 -10.06
N GLN A 152 -3.96 12.86 -10.62
CA GLN A 152 -3.80 14.26 -10.22
C GLN A 152 -5.10 15.05 -10.42
N ASP A 153 -5.71 14.98 -11.60
CA ASP A 153 -6.97 15.67 -11.90
C ASP A 153 -8.08 15.30 -10.92
N CYS A 154 -8.18 14.01 -10.57
CA CYS A 154 -9.17 13.52 -9.61
C CYS A 154 -8.92 14.08 -8.19
N VAL A 155 -7.66 14.11 -7.74
CA VAL A 155 -7.28 14.60 -6.41
C VAL A 155 -7.49 16.11 -6.30
N GLU A 156 -7.03 16.87 -7.31
CA GLU A 156 -7.13 18.33 -7.32
C GLU A 156 -8.58 18.82 -7.45
N ALA A 157 -9.44 18.09 -8.17
CA ALA A 157 -10.88 18.40 -8.25
C ALA A 157 -11.60 18.32 -6.90
N GLU A 158 -11.09 17.51 -5.97
CA GLU A 158 -11.62 17.37 -4.60
C GLU A 158 -10.94 18.35 -3.61
N GLY A 159 -10.07 19.25 -4.10
CA GLY A 159 -9.38 20.27 -3.29
C GLY A 159 -8.18 19.75 -2.50
N PHE A 160 -7.66 18.57 -2.83
CA PHE A 160 -6.42 18.02 -2.32
C PHE A 160 -5.27 18.23 -3.30
N SER A 161 -4.07 17.81 -2.95
CA SER A 161 -2.90 17.85 -3.82
C SER A 161 -2.16 16.53 -3.84
N VAL A 162 -1.44 16.25 -4.93
CA VAL A 162 -0.52 15.12 -5.01
C VAL A 162 0.86 15.53 -4.49
N VAL A 163 1.59 14.56 -3.94
CA VAL A 163 3.02 14.73 -3.60
C VAL A 163 3.79 14.73 -4.92
N ARG A 164 4.52 15.82 -5.20
CA ARG A 164 5.20 16.01 -6.51
C ARG A 164 6.63 15.53 -6.51
N ASP A 165 7.31 15.65 -5.37
CA ASP A 165 8.68 15.19 -5.21
C ASP A 165 8.72 13.67 -4.96
N PHE A 166 9.82 13.03 -5.37
CA PHE A 166 10.10 11.66 -4.96
C PHE A 166 10.44 11.62 -3.48
N VAL A 167 9.85 10.70 -2.76
CA VAL A 167 10.00 10.51 -1.29
C VAL A 167 10.36 9.06 -1.00
#